data_02aa658000ac64b84941ef0fc438b41a
#
_entry.id   02aa658000ac64b84941ef0fc438b41a
#
_cell.length_a   1.000
_cell.length_b   1.000
_cell.length_c   1.000
_cell.angle_alpha   90.00
_cell.angle_beta   90.00
_cell.angle_gamma   90.00
#
_symmetry.space_group_name_H-M   'P 1'
#
loop_
_entity.id
_entity.type
_entity.pdbx_description
1 polymer ?
#
loop_
_entity_poly.entity_id
_entity_poly.type
_entity_poly.pdbx_seq_one_letter_code
_entity_poly.pdbx_strand_id
1 'polypeptide(L)'
;MVDNRILRELGPDNREGRGKRSQVLAIDTDFWRIVSIDLSNPKLAKGALADLSGRIVDRTELPADNGCSVDDVISLCKQLIASTPLPILGIGIAVTGIVEPDGVVRKSVHLEWNELPLKAEVENATGVPTLVGNDTNAALVAERFFGDCSPNSMLISIGRGVGAALCLNDVIIEGSSSTAGEIAHVVVDPNGPTCECGKRGCLESLVSDDRL
;
A
#
# COMPACT_ATOMS: atom_id res chain seq x y z
N MET A 1 13.07 20.30 -6.15
CA MET A 1 12.41 19.19 -6.87
C MET A 1 13.07 18.92 -8.22
N VAL A 2 13.39 19.94 -9.02
CA VAL A 2 14.14 19.75 -10.27
C VAL A 2 15.57 19.27 -9.97
N ASP A 3 16.26 19.91 -9.03
CA ASP A 3 17.64 19.53 -8.64
C ASP A 3 17.73 18.08 -8.15
N ASN A 4 16.65 17.57 -7.50
CA ASN A 4 16.57 16.19 -7.01
C ASN A 4 15.99 15.22 -8.06
N ARG A 5 15.79 15.68 -9.30
CA ARG A 5 15.27 14.85 -10.40
C ARG A 5 13.92 14.16 -10.12
N ILE A 6 13.08 14.79 -9.30
CA ILE A 6 11.66 14.42 -9.15
C ILE A 6 10.84 15.04 -10.28
N LEU A 7 11.21 16.27 -10.67
CA LEU A 7 10.62 16.98 -11.80
C LEU A 7 11.71 17.26 -12.84
N ARG A 8 11.30 17.29 -14.11
CA ARG A 8 12.11 17.75 -15.24
C ARG A 8 11.45 18.93 -15.94
N GLU A 9 12.26 19.83 -16.47
CA GLU A 9 11.79 20.95 -17.28
C GLU A 9 11.55 20.48 -18.72
N LEU A 10 10.35 20.77 -19.24
CA LEU A 10 9.98 20.49 -20.63
C LEU A 10 10.24 21.68 -21.57
N GLY A 11 10.70 22.83 -21.02
CA GLY A 11 10.90 24.05 -21.76
C GLY A 11 9.82 25.11 -21.50
N PRO A 12 9.88 26.24 -22.22
CA PRO A 12 8.95 27.35 -22.00
C PRO A 12 7.53 26.99 -22.42
N ASP A 13 6.55 27.47 -21.64
CA ASP A 13 5.13 27.39 -22.02
C ASP A 13 4.88 28.20 -23.29
N ASN A 14 4.33 27.53 -24.31
CA ASN A 14 4.03 28.12 -25.61
C ASN A 14 2.65 28.82 -25.67
N ARG A 15 1.92 28.90 -24.54
CA ARG A 15 0.66 29.64 -24.52
C ARG A 15 0.88 31.14 -24.81
N GLU A 16 0.05 31.70 -25.66
CA GLU A 16 0.10 33.13 -25.97
C GLU A 16 -0.29 33.95 -24.75
N GLY A 17 0.60 34.85 -24.30
CA GLY A 17 0.38 35.74 -23.16
C GLY A 17 1.48 36.79 -23.05
N ARG A 18 1.14 37.99 -22.52
CA ARG A 18 2.12 39.06 -22.20
C ARG A 18 2.79 38.72 -20.85
N GLY A 19 4.11 38.48 -20.85
CA GLY A 19 4.88 38.32 -19.62
C GLY A 19 6.08 37.35 -19.81
N LYS A 20 6.83 37.12 -18.71
CA LYS A 20 7.92 36.14 -18.68
C LYS A 20 7.29 34.74 -18.84
N ARG A 21 7.76 33.99 -19.83
CA ARG A 21 7.28 32.60 -20.06
C ARG A 21 7.61 31.73 -18.88
N SER A 22 6.62 31.01 -18.35
CA SER A 22 6.82 29.99 -17.33
C SER A 22 7.45 28.75 -17.94
N GLN A 23 8.22 28.00 -17.15
CA GLN A 23 8.72 26.69 -17.53
C GLN A 23 7.64 25.63 -17.25
N VAL A 24 7.42 24.75 -18.21
CA VAL A 24 6.55 23.58 -18.02
C VAL A 24 7.35 22.52 -17.31
N LEU A 25 6.77 21.97 -16.24
CA LEU A 25 7.38 20.91 -15.46
C LEU A 25 6.60 19.60 -15.65
N ALA A 26 7.32 18.50 -15.67
CA ALA A 26 6.74 17.14 -15.62
C ALA A 26 7.49 16.28 -14.60
N ILE A 27 6.85 15.19 -14.17
CA ILE A 27 7.51 14.19 -13.33
C ILE A 27 8.66 13.56 -14.13
N ASP A 28 9.85 13.43 -13.52
CA ASP A 28 10.98 12.71 -14.11
C ASP A 28 10.82 11.21 -13.82
N THR A 29 10.20 10.48 -14.73
CA THR A 29 9.91 9.04 -14.59
C THR A 29 11.14 8.16 -14.80
N ASP A 30 12.25 8.73 -15.30
CA ASP A 30 13.40 7.94 -15.78
C ASP A 30 14.49 7.77 -14.71
N PHE A 31 14.45 8.56 -13.63
CA PHE A 31 15.55 8.59 -12.65
C PHE A 31 15.26 7.78 -11.38
N TRP A 32 14.14 8.00 -10.71
CA TRP A 32 13.82 7.33 -9.46
C TRP A 32 13.02 6.06 -9.67
N ARG A 33 13.21 5.11 -8.75
CA ARG A 33 12.36 3.92 -8.62
C ARG A 33 11.73 3.87 -7.23
N ILE A 34 10.59 3.22 -7.15
CA ILE A 34 9.87 2.91 -5.92
C ILE A 34 9.77 1.40 -5.82
N VAL A 35 10.11 0.85 -4.67
CA VAL A 35 9.84 -0.55 -4.34
C VAL A 35 8.47 -0.63 -3.70
N SER A 36 7.62 -1.53 -4.18
CA SER A 36 6.29 -1.81 -3.63
C SER A 36 6.20 -3.26 -3.21
N ILE A 37 5.75 -3.51 -1.99
CA ILE A 37 5.52 -4.85 -1.44
C ILE A 37 4.03 -4.98 -1.09
N ASP A 38 3.41 -6.05 -1.56
CA ASP A 38 2.03 -6.41 -1.29
C ASP A 38 1.98 -7.71 -0.48
N LEU A 39 1.48 -7.62 0.74
CA LEU A 39 1.31 -8.72 1.70
C LEU A 39 -0.18 -9.01 1.97
N SER A 40 -1.07 -8.64 1.07
CA SER A 40 -2.50 -8.93 1.16
C SER A 40 -2.81 -10.44 1.10
N ASN A 41 -1.91 -11.22 0.50
CA ASN A 41 -1.98 -12.67 0.51
C ASN A 41 -0.92 -13.25 1.46
N PRO A 42 -1.32 -13.86 2.59
CA PRO A 42 -0.36 -14.38 3.58
C PRO A 42 0.52 -15.53 3.06
N LYS A 43 0.14 -16.16 1.94
CA LYS A 43 0.91 -17.26 1.31
C LYS A 43 1.76 -16.80 0.13
N LEU A 44 1.71 -15.52 -0.23
CA LEU A 44 2.42 -15.00 -1.40
C LEU A 44 2.75 -13.53 -1.20
N ALA A 45 3.99 -13.22 -0.86
CA ALA A 45 4.46 -11.85 -0.90
C ALA A 45 4.77 -11.45 -2.34
N LYS A 46 4.21 -10.31 -2.79
CA LYS A 46 4.47 -9.77 -4.12
C LYS A 46 5.32 -8.52 -3.99
N GLY A 47 6.33 -8.44 -4.82
CA GLY A 47 7.20 -7.29 -4.93
C GLY A 47 7.16 -6.69 -6.33
N ALA A 48 7.24 -5.37 -6.42
CA ALA A 48 7.34 -4.66 -7.69
C ALA A 48 8.30 -3.49 -7.60
N LEU A 49 8.94 -3.19 -8.71
CA LEU A 49 9.69 -1.97 -8.93
C LEU A 49 8.87 -1.08 -9.88
N ALA A 50 8.59 0.15 -9.48
CA ALA A 50 7.82 1.10 -10.26
C ALA A 50 8.63 2.38 -10.55
N ASP A 51 8.28 3.08 -11.62
CA ASP A 51 8.72 4.46 -11.86
C ASP A 51 7.79 5.46 -11.15
N LEU A 52 8.12 6.75 -11.19
CA LEU A 52 7.34 7.80 -10.51
C LEU A 52 5.96 8.07 -11.17
N SER A 53 5.64 7.45 -12.31
CA SER A 53 4.30 7.47 -12.88
C SER A 53 3.41 6.32 -12.39
N GLY A 54 3.96 5.42 -11.56
CA GLY A 54 3.28 4.22 -11.10
C GLY A 54 3.35 3.05 -12.08
N ARG A 55 4.09 3.20 -13.21
CA ARG A 55 4.29 2.10 -14.14
C ARG A 55 5.25 1.06 -13.54
N ILE A 56 4.80 -0.16 -13.45
CA ILE A 56 5.61 -1.28 -12.97
C ILE A 56 6.63 -1.65 -14.05
N VAL A 57 7.90 -1.66 -13.67
CA VAL A 57 9.04 -1.98 -14.55
C VAL A 57 9.63 -3.36 -14.28
N ASP A 58 9.43 -3.89 -13.07
CA ASP A 58 9.85 -5.24 -12.69
C ASP A 58 8.90 -5.81 -11.62
N ARG A 59 8.77 -7.13 -11.56
CA ARG A 59 7.94 -7.84 -10.58
C ARG A 59 8.64 -9.10 -10.10
N THR A 60 8.41 -9.42 -8.84
CA THR A 60 8.86 -10.67 -8.25
C THR A 60 7.84 -11.15 -7.23
N GLU A 61 7.79 -12.45 -7.02
CA GLU A 61 6.90 -13.09 -6.06
C GLU A 61 7.70 -14.03 -5.18
N LEU A 62 7.36 -14.07 -3.91
CA LEU A 62 7.95 -14.97 -2.94
C LEU A 62 6.84 -15.81 -2.30
N PRO A 63 6.76 -17.12 -2.61
CA PRO A 63 5.86 -18.03 -1.93
C PRO A 63 6.17 -18.07 -0.43
N ALA A 64 5.14 -18.00 0.41
CA ALA A 64 5.23 -17.97 1.86
C ALA A 64 4.27 -19.00 2.46
N ASP A 65 4.42 -20.28 2.08
CA ASP A 65 3.50 -21.35 2.46
C ASP A 65 3.37 -21.54 3.99
N ASN A 66 4.40 -21.16 4.73
CA ASN A 66 4.43 -21.21 6.21
C ASN A 66 4.21 -19.81 6.85
N GLY A 67 3.65 -18.85 6.11
CA GLY A 67 3.55 -17.46 6.51
C GLY A 67 4.75 -16.62 6.06
N CYS A 68 4.53 -15.32 5.86
CA CYS A 68 5.57 -14.37 5.47
C CYS A 68 6.26 -13.81 6.72
N SER A 69 7.57 -13.96 6.81
CA SER A 69 8.37 -13.38 7.88
C SER A 69 8.88 -11.98 7.50
N VAL A 70 9.37 -11.23 8.50
CA VAL A 70 10.03 -9.92 8.27
C VAL A 70 11.29 -10.10 7.42
N ASP A 71 12.04 -11.17 7.63
CA ASP A 71 13.24 -11.46 6.85
C ASP A 71 12.91 -11.72 5.38
N ASP A 72 11.78 -12.36 5.08
CA ASP A 72 11.28 -12.54 3.72
C ASP A 72 10.98 -11.19 3.05
N VAL A 73 10.30 -10.28 3.76
CA VAL A 73 10.01 -8.93 3.28
C VAL A 73 11.31 -8.15 3.00
N ILE A 74 12.26 -8.19 3.94
CA ILE A 74 13.57 -7.53 3.79
C ILE A 74 14.34 -8.12 2.61
N SER A 75 14.33 -9.45 2.45
CA SER A 75 14.98 -10.14 1.35
C SER A 75 14.40 -9.71 0.00
N LEU A 76 13.07 -9.64 -0.09
CA LEU A 76 12.34 -9.20 -1.28
C LEU A 76 12.67 -7.73 -1.63
N CYS A 77 12.70 -6.84 -0.62
CA CYS A 77 13.12 -5.45 -0.81
C CYS A 77 14.54 -5.37 -1.36
N LYS A 78 15.50 -6.07 -0.76
CA LYS A 78 16.91 -6.09 -1.20
C LYS A 78 17.06 -6.64 -2.60
N GLN A 79 16.31 -7.67 -2.97
CA GLN A 79 16.31 -8.22 -4.33
C GLN A 79 15.86 -7.18 -5.35
N LEU A 80 14.76 -6.48 -5.10
CA LEU A 80 14.24 -5.44 -5.99
C LEU A 80 15.19 -4.23 -6.08
N ILE A 81 15.79 -3.81 -4.96
CA ILE A 81 16.79 -2.75 -4.95
C ILE A 81 17.99 -3.14 -5.83
N ALA A 82 18.46 -4.39 -5.73
CA ALA A 82 19.60 -4.88 -6.49
C ALA A 82 19.28 -5.10 -7.98
N SER A 83 18.01 -5.22 -8.37
CA SER A 83 17.62 -5.43 -9.78
C SER A 83 17.74 -4.18 -10.66
N THR A 84 17.99 -3.01 -10.07
CA THR A 84 18.11 -1.75 -10.80
C THR A 84 19.38 -0.99 -10.43
N PRO A 85 20.08 -0.35 -11.41
CA PRO A 85 21.16 0.59 -11.10
C PRO A 85 20.66 1.99 -10.71
N LEU A 86 19.34 2.24 -10.79
CA LEU A 86 18.75 3.54 -10.53
C LEU A 86 18.48 3.71 -9.02
N PRO A 87 18.53 4.94 -8.50
CA PRO A 87 18.28 5.20 -7.09
C PRO A 87 16.83 4.90 -6.70
N ILE A 88 16.65 4.39 -5.48
CA ILE A 88 15.34 4.12 -4.90
C ILE A 88 14.90 5.33 -4.08
N LEU A 89 13.73 5.87 -4.40
CA LEU A 89 13.13 6.99 -3.68
C LEU A 89 12.53 6.55 -2.33
N GLY A 90 11.94 5.38 -2.30
CA GLY A 90 11.30 4.82 -1.11
C GLY A 90 10.74 3.42 -1.34
N ILE A 91 10.32 2.81 -0.25
CA ILE A 91 9.64 1.51 -0.19
C ILE A 91 8.23 1.73 0.33
N GLY A 92 7.21 1.20 -0.36
CA GLY A 92 5.84 1.14 0.11
C GLY A 92 5.46 -0.31 0.41
N ILE A 93 4.90 -0.57 1.59
CA ILE A 93 4.47 -1.92 2.00
C ILE A 93 2.98 -1.87 2.35
N ALA A 94 2.19 -2.63 1.64
CA ALA A 94 0.78 -2.85 1.92
C ALA A 94 0.62 -4.16 2.71
N VAL A 95 0.00 -4.09 3.89
CA VAL A 95 -0.14 -5.23 4.80
C VAL A 95 -1.59 -5.34 5.30
N THR A 96 -2.07 -6.55 5.50
CA THR A 96 -3.39 -6.80 6.09
C THR A 96 -3.41 -6.46 7.57
N GLY A 97 -4.53 -5.91 8.07
CA GLY A 97 -4.75 -5.63 9.48
C GLY A 97 -4.50 -4.18 9.88
N ILE A 98 -4.27 -3.94 11.16
CA ILE A 98 -4.17 -2.61 11.75
C ILE A 98 -2.71 -2.12 11.70
N VAL A 99 -2.49 -1.01 11.00
CA VAL A 99 -1.18 -0.36 10.89
C VAL A 99 -1.27 1.05 11.46
N GLU A 100 -0.33 1.39 12.33
CA GLU A 100 -0.25 2.73 12.90
C GLU A 100 0.51 3.71 12.00
N PRO A 101 0.30 5.03 12.15
CA PRO A 101 0.93 6.04 11.30
C PRO A 101 2.48 6.01 11.31
N ASP A 102 3.09 5.49 12.38
CA ASP A 102 4.53 5.29 12.51
C ASP A 102 5.05 4.02 11.80
N GLY A 103 4.14 3.22 11.20
CA GLY A 103 4.46 2.01 10.46
C GLY A 103 4.64 0.77 11.32
N VAL A 104 4.12 0.79 12.55
CA VAL A 104 3.98 -0.39 13.40
C VAL A 104 2.75 -1.18 12.95
N VAL A 105 2.91 -2.45 12.63
CA VAL A 105 1.81 -3.37 12.42
C VAL A 105 1.32 -3.82 13.80
N ARG A 106 0.27 -3.15 14.30
CA ARG A 106 -0.28 -3.47 15.62
C ARG A 106 -0.81 -4.90 15.66
N LYS A 107 -1.55 -5.29 14.62
CA LYS A 107 -2.09 -6.64 14.51
C LYS A 107 -2.40 -6.98 13.06
N SER A 108 -1.87 -8.10 12.60
CA SER A 108 -2.30 -8.76 11.37
C SER A 108 -2.61 -10.23 11.71
N VAL A 109 -3.88 -10.61 11.61
CA VAL A 109 -4.32 -11.98 11.93
C VAL A 109 -3.77 -12.96 10.88
N HIS A 110 -3.85 -12.60 9.61
CA HIS A 110 -3.43 -13.46 8.51
C HIS A 110 -1.91 -13.67 8.42
N LEU A 111 -1.10 -12.71 8.89
CA LEU A 111 0.35 -12.81 8.93
C LEU A 111 0.87 -13.25 10.30
N GLU A 112 -0.02 -13.41 11.29
CA GLU A 112 0.32 -13.71 12.68
C GLU A 112 1.28 -12.69 13.32
N TRP A 113 1.22 -11.43 12.85
CA TRP A 113 2.05 -10.34 13.35
C TRP A 113 1.34 -9.56 14.46
N ASN A 114 2.11 -9.19 15.48
CA ASN A 114 1.62 -8.40 16.60
C ASN A 114 2.69 -7.43 17.08
N GLU A 115 2.35 -6.15 17.23
CA GLU A 115 3.24 -5.06 17.67
C GLU A 115 4.59 -5.05 16.92
N LEU A 116 4.54 -5.28 15.60
CA LEU A 116 5.73 -5.39 14.76
C LEU A 116 6.14 -4.02 14.20
N PRO A 117 7.34 -3.47 14.52
CA PRO A 117 7.82 -2.21 13.98
C PRO A 117 8.38 -2.38 12.55
N LEU A 118 7.53 -2.84 11.62
CA LEU A 118 7.92 -3.26 10.26
C LEU A 118 8.68 -2.17 9.50
N LYS A 119 8.22 -0.91 9.59
CA LYS A 119 8.90 0.23 8.98
C LYS A 119 10.34 0.33 9.44
N ALA A 120 10.57 0.33 10.75
CA ALA A 120 11.91 0.48 11.32
C ALA A 120 12.82 -0.69 10.93
N GLU A 121 12.31 -1.93 10.95
CA GLU A 121 13.06 -3.12 10.56
C GLU A 121 13.54 -3.04 9.09
N VAL A 122 12.63 -2.64 8.18
CA VAL A 122 12.96 -2.51 6.76
C VAL A 122 13.89 -1.32 6.51
N GLU A 123 13.66 -0.17 7.13
CA GLU A 123 14.55 1.00 7.02
C GLU A 123 15.97 0.69 7.53
N ASN A 124 16.08 0.03 8.68
CA ASN A 124 17.38 -0.39 9.22
C ASN A 124 18.13 -1.36 8.31
N ALA A 125 17.40 -2.29 7.67
CA ALA A 125 17.99 -3.31 6.83
C ALA A 125 18.37 -2.84 5.42
N THR A 126 17.69 -1.80 4.90
CA THR A 126 17.83 -1.33 3.51
C THR A 126 18.45 0.06 3.39
N GLY A 127 18.36 0.89 4.43
CA GLY A 127 18.74 2.30 4.39
C GLY A 127 17.80 3.19 3.55
N VAL A 128 16.64 2.66 3.12
CA VAL A 128 15.67 3.34 2.26
C VAL A 128 14.44 3.77 3.06
N PRO A 129 13.96 5.02 2.94
CA PRO A 129 12.74 5.46 3.58
C PRO A 129 11.56 4.55 3.24
N THR A 130 10.81 4.13 4.25
CA THR A 130 9.74 3.14 4.10
C THR A 130 8.41 3.68 4.62
N LEU A 131 7.34 3.41 3.90
CA LEU A 131 5.95 3.60 4.34
C LEU A 131 5.28 2.23 4.45
N VAL A 132 4.58 2.01 5.55
CA VAL A 132 3.76 0.82 5.77
C VAL A 132 2.33 1.27 5.97
N GLY A 133 1.39 0.63 5.31
CA GLY A 133 -0.03 0.94 5.43
C GLY A 133 -0.92 -0.28 5.27
N ASN A 134 -2.17 -0.13 5.69
CA ASN A 134 -3.18 -1.15 5.44
C ASN A 134 -3.38 -1.34 3.93
N ASP A 135 -3.54 -2.58 3.49
CA ASP A 135 -3.65 -2.97 2.08
C ASP A 135 -4.86 -2.35 1.36
N THR A 136 -6.02 -2.29 2.03
CA THR A 136 -7.23 -1.69 1.47
C THR A 136 -7.12 -0.17 1.37
N ASN A 137 -6.49 0.48 2.37
CA ASN A 137 -6.18 1.91 2.31
C ASN A 137 -5.19 2.20 1.18
N ALA A 138 -4.15 1.38 1.00
CA ALA A 138 -3.19 1.51 -0.08
C ALA A 138 -3.86 1.36 -1.46
N ALA A 139 -4.80 0.42 -1.61
CA ALA A 139 -5.58 0.25 -2.82
C ALA A 139 -6.45 1.48 -3.13
N LEU A 140 -7.12 2.07 -2.13
CA LEU A 140 -7.88 3.29 -2.32
C LEU A 140 -6.99 4.48 -2.70
N VAL A 141 -5.79 4.60 -2.11
CA VAL A 141 -4.80 5.60 -2.51
C VAL A 141 -4.42 5.41 -3.98
N ALA A 142 -4.20 4.18 -4.43
CA ALA A 142 -3.86 3.89 -5.82
C ALA A 142 -4.99 4.29 -6.78
N GLU A 143 -6.25 3.98 -6.47
CA GLU A 143 -7.42 4.38 -7.24
C GLU A 143 -7.56 5.91 -7.34
N ARG A 144 -7.16 6.63 -6.30
CA ARG A 144 -7.18 8.09 -6.30
C ARG A 144 -6.07 8.71 -7.15
N PHE A 145 -4.87 8.10 -7.16
CA PHE A 145 -3.73 8.64 -7.91
C PHE A 145 -3.76 8.25 -9.39
N PHE A 146 -4.25 7.05 -9.71
CA PHE A 146 -4.13 6.46 -11.05
C PHE A 146 -5.49 6.16 -11.70
N GLY A 147 -6.60 6.18 -10.95
CA GLY A 147 -7.96 5.96 -11.41
C GLY A 147 -8.79 7.25 -11.43
N ASP A 148 -10.10 7.09 -11.59
CA ASP A 148 -11.09 8.18 -11.63
C ASP A 148 -11.91 8.27 -10.34
N CYS A 149 -11.25 8.14 -9.18
CA CYS A 149 -11.94 8.11 -7.90
C CYS A 149 -12.40 9.50 -7.45
N SER A 150 -13.62 9.59 -6.93
CA SER A 150 -14.17 10.83 -6.36
C SER A 150 -13.41 11.26 -5.09
N PRO A 151 -13.35 12.58 -4.76
CA PRO A 151 -12.83 13.07 -3.48
C PRO A 151 -13.50 12.48 -2.25
N ASN A 152 -14.74 12.00 -2.40
CA ASN A 152 -15.49 11.26 -1.38
C ASN A 152 -15.81 9.90 -1.95
N SER A 153 -15.15 8.88 -1.45
CA SER A 153 -15.22 7.52 -1.99
C SER A 153 -15.01 6.47 -0.91
N MET A 154 -15.51 5.29 -1.16
CA MET A 154 -15.28 4.12 -0.36
C MET A 154 -14.87 2.99 -1.28
N LEU A 155 -13.79 2.30 -0.93
CA LEU A 155 -13.39 1.05 -1.56
C LEU A 155 -13.76 -0.09 -0.64
N ILE A 156 -14.39 -1.13 -1.17
CA ILE A 156 -14.67 -2.38 -0.47
C ILE A 156 -13.94 -3.48 -1.21
N SER A 157 -13.07 -4.17 -0.52
CA SER A 157 -12.35 -5.35 -1.01
C SER A 157 -13.00 -6.61 -0.43
N ILE A 158 -13.40 -7.53 -1.31
CA ILE A 158 -13.92 -8.85 -0.94
C ILE A 158 -13.03 -9.88 -1.60
N GLY A 159 -12.48 -10.76 -0.80
CA GLY A 159 -11.60 -11.84 -1.20
C GLY A 159 -11.48 -12.82 -0.06
N ARG A 160 -10.27 -13.27 0.30
CA ARG A 160 -10.04 -14.09 1.49
C ARG A 160 -10.57 -13.44 2.76
N GLY A 161 -10.39 -12.12 2.88
CA GLY A 161 -10.98 -11.27 3.91
C GLY A 161 -11.90 -10.23 3.31
N VAL A 162 -12.46 -9.41 4.18
CA VAL A 162 -13.27 -8.25 3.82
C VAL A 162 -12.61 -7.01 4.40
N GLY A 163 -12.30 -6.04 3.56
CA GLY A 163 -11.75 -4.75 3.97
C GLY A 163 -12.56 -3.59 3.41
N ALA A 164 -12.51 -2.46 4.06
CA ALA A 164 -12.98 -1.21 3.49
C ALA A 164 -11.99 -0.08 3.77
N ALA A 165 -11.91 0.86 2.84
CA ALA A 165 -11.19 2.10 3.01
C ALA A 165 -12.11 3.26 2.67
N LEU A 166 -11.99 4.36 3.39
CA LEU A 166 -12.79 5.56 3.21
C LEU A 166 -11.89 6.75 2.86
N CYS A 167 -12.35 7.55 1.92
CA CYS A 167 -11.77 8.84 1.61
C CYS A 167 -12.84 9.92 1.70
N LEU A 168 -12.57 10.98 2.45
CA LEU A 168 -13.45 12.14 2.56
C LEU A 168 -12.64 13.41 2.29
N ASN A 169 -13.12 14.24 1.35
CA ASN A 169 -12.43 15.46 0.95
C ASN A 169 -10.95 15.25 0.63
N ASP A 170 -10.66 14.21 -0.14
CA ASP A 170 -9.29 13.82 -0.53
C ASP A 170 -8.39 13.30 0.61
N VAL A 171 -8.94 13.01 1.78
CA VAL A 171 -8.21 12.47 2.93
C VAL A 171 -8.67 11.04 3.21
N ILE A 172 -7.71 10.12 3.32
CA ILE A 172 -7.99 8.75 3.79
C ILE A 172 -8.33 8.82 5.27
N ILE A 173 -9.43 8.19 5.65
CA ILE A 173 -9.91 8.16 7.03
C ILE A 173 -9.39 6.88 7.70
N GLU A 174 -8.42 7.03 8.56
CA GLU A 174 -7.84 5.92 9.32
C GLU A 174 -8.47 5.77 10.72
N GLY A 175 -9.08 6.86 11.22
CA GLY A 175 -9.62 6.91 12.59
C GLY A 175 -8.53 7.09 13.66
N SER A 176 -8.94 7.34 14.88
CA SER A 176 -8.01 7.62 16.00
C SER A 176 -7.21 6.41 16.48
N SER A 177 -7.60 5.21 16.09
CA SER A 177 -6.97 3.93 16.43
C SER A 177 -6.60 3.11 15.19
N SER A 178 -6.51 3.77 14.04
CA SER A 178 -6.20 3.13 12.72
C SER A 178 -7.13 1.96 12.38
N THR A 179 -8.38 2.01 12.83
CA THR A 179 -9.39 0.95 12.63
C THR A 179 -10.59 1.39 11.80
N ALA A 180 -10.55 2.57 11.19
CA ALA A 180 -11.60 2.96 10.25
C ALA A 180 -11.57 2.01 9.04
N GLY A 181 -12.76 1.55 8.62
CA GLY A 181 -12.85 0.59 7.52
C GLY A 181 -12.83 -0.88 7.94
N GLU A 182 -12.63 -1.20 9.22
CA GLU A 182 -12.69 -2.57 9.76
C GLU A 182 -14.13 -3.13 9.80
N ILE A 183 -14.79 -3.15 8.63
CA ILE A 183 -16.18 -3.64 8.49
C ILE A 183 -16.28 -5.17 8.49
N ALA A 184 -15.18 -5.87 8.23
CA ALA A 184 -15.10 -7.33 8.21
C ALA A 184 -15.74 -7.98 9.44
N HIS A 185 -15.50 -7.38 10.61
CA HIS A 185 -15.87 -7.93 11.90
C HIS A 185 -17.14 -7.31 12.50
N VAL A 186 -17.93 -6.58 11.70
CA VAL A 186 -19.30 -6.18 12.06
C VAL A 186 -20.19 -7.42 12.06
N VAL A 187 -20.86 -7.67 13.18
CA VAL A 187 -21.80 -8.79 13.29
C VAL A 187 -23.08 -8.45 12.52
N VAL A 188 -23.35 -9.17 11.46
CA VAL A 188 -24.55 -8.99 10.60
C VAL A 188 -25.56 -10.11 10.79
N ASP A 189 -25.13 -11.29 11.26
CA ASP A 189 -26.01 -12.40 11.66
C ASP A 189 -25.53 -13.02 12.99
N PRO A 190 -26.15 -12.71 14.14
CA PRO A 190 -25.76 -13.27 15.43
C PRO A 190 -25.78 -14.81 15.52
N ASN A 191 -26.54 -15.47 14.63
CA ASN A 191 -26.63 -16.93 14.55
C ASN A 191 -25.70 -17.52 13.47
N GLY A 192 -24.95 -16.68 12.77
CA GLY A 192 -24.04 -17.05 11.69
C GLY A 192 -22.83 -17.87 12.16
N PRO A 193 -21.91 -18.19 11.22
CA PRO A 193 -20.71 -18.99 11.51
C PRO A 193 -19.76 -18.25 12.47
N THR A 194 -18.86 -19.03 13.08
CA THR A 194 -17.79 -18.45 13.91
C THR A 194 -16.77 -17.77 13.01
N CYS A 195 -16.39 -16.53 13.35
CA CYS A 195 -15.33 -15.76 12.70
C CYS A 195 -13.99 -15.99 13.41
N GLU A 196 -12.88 -15.87 12.69
CA GLU A 196 -11.52 -15.97 13.24
C GLU A 196 -11.24 -14.94 14.35
N CYS A 197 -11.93 -13.80 14.34
CA CYS A 197 -11.85 -12.82 15.43
C CYS A 197 -12.49 -13.27 16.76
N GLY A 198 -13.09 -14.47 16.81
CA GLY A 198 -13.75 -15.06 17.97
C GLY A 198 -15.23 -14.72 18.10
N LYS A 199 -15.78 -13.80 17.29
CA LYS A 199 -17.21 -13.48 17.23
C LYS A 199 -17.96 -14.48 16.33
N ARG A 200 -19.30 -14.36 16.31
CA ARG A 200 -20.16 -15.10 15.39
C ARG A 200 -20.87 -14.16 14.44
N GLY A 201 -21.03 -14.61 13.18
CA GLY A 201 -21.80 -13.91 12.16
C GLY A 201 -21.22 -12.57 11.72
N CYS A 202 -19.90 -12.43 11.73
CA CYS A 202 -19.23 -11.29 11.14
C CYS A 202 -19.45 -11.27 9.61
N LEU A 203 -19.48 -10.10 9.01
CA LEU A 203 -19.63 -9.93 7.56
C LEU A 203 -18.65 -10.82 6.78
N GLU A 204 -17.39 -10.81 7.14
CA GLU A 204 -16.34 -11.63 6.51
C GLU A 204 -16.67 -13.13 6.55
N SER A 205 -17.15 -13.63 7.68
CA SER A 205 -17.50 -15.05 7.82
C SER A 205 -18.68 -15.50 6.96
N LEU A 206 -19.36 -14.58 6.28
CA LEU A 206 -20.49 -14.84 5.39
C LEU A 206 -20.16 -14.64 3.91
N VAL A 207 -19.22 -13.76 3.56
CA VAL A 207 -19.00 -13.31 2.17
C VAL A 207 -17.55 -13.46 1.67
N SER A 208 -16.61 -13.99 2.48
CA SER A 208 -15.24 -14.25 2.01
C SER A 208 -15.18 -15.41 1.00
N ASP A 209 -14.13 -15.44 0.18
CA ASP A 209 -13.94 -16.45 -0.89
C ASP A 209 -14.02 -17.89 -0.39
N ASP A 210 -13.56 -18.17 0.83
CA ASP A 210 -13.64 -19.50 1.43
C ASP A 210 -15.09 -19.93 1.77
N ARG A 211 -16.07 -19.04 1.58
CA ARG A 211 -17.50 -19.25 1.89
C ARG A 211 -18.41 -19.18 0.66
N LEU A 212 -17.94 -18.61 -0.43
CA LEU A 212 -18.63 -18.54 -1.72
C LEU A 212 -18.24 -19.71 -2.63
#